data_a20dfd67b977ada71643215c57c1aa38
#
_entry.id   a20dfd67b977ada71643215c57c1aa38
#
_cell.length_a   1.000
_cell.length_b   1.000
_cell.length_c   1.000
_cell.angle_alpha   90.00
_cell.angle_beta   90.00
_cell.angle_gamma   90.00
#
_symmetry.space_group_name_H-M   'P 1'
#
loop_
_entity.id
_entity.type
_entity.pdbx_description
1 polymer ?
#
loop_
_entity_poly.entity_id
_entity_poly.type
_entity_poly.pdbx_seq_one_letter_code
_entity_poly.pdbx_strand_id
1 'polypeptide(L)'
;MELAIYFSNLKRLEQMDDALRYIDTKNISTFLFGTIFSLNPNHYDYSINLSSLTWLHSIQEAGYDFSRLYFGQEFCQNLIPSPDELEQAYYVSKQLGWNFTYVTNGYLTEEGHDKIRANIEKMKEIRANQEVVVNDWGTLNIIHNEYPELLGHMVLGRILNKQTRLNLFAHAGQVPPVHMSGIDTPEKDIRLAQLNAFRDISVSNPDYLREIKNWGFTHVDLDMTPQAVARPDDGWGLFLGYYFPWNFIAAARNCPTAGVLDPQRTFIMTDKPCGRACQTYNCSNHLLQFEQPVVQRGTTLFCSSEDFIDQYFSGKIPYERLIYEPYLPI
;
A
#
# COMPACT_ATOMS: atom_id res chain seq x y z
N MET A 1 -10.28 -6.61 -14.79
CA MET A 1 -9.63 -6.39 -13.48
C MET A 1 -8.22 -6.97 -13.54
N GLU A 2 -7.21 -6.24 -13.10
CA GLU A 2 -5.83 -6.71 -12.95
C GLU A 2 -5.58 -7.11 -11.50
N LEU A 3 -4.96 -8.27 -11.25
CA LEU A 3 -4.53 -8.69 -9.92
C LEU A 3 -3.01 -8.52 -9.83
N ALA A 4 -2.57 -7.71 -8.88
CA ALA A 4 -1.17 -7.44 -8.60
C ALA A 4 -0.78 -7.97 -7.21
N ILE A 5 0.49 -8.31 -7.03
CA ILE A 5 1.06 -8.67 -5.74
C ILE A 5 2.18 -7.69 -5.40
N TYR A 6 2.25 -7.27 -4.14
CA TYR A 6 3.24 -6.29 -3.66
C TYR A 6 4.22 -6.90 -2.68
N PHE A 7 5.51 -6.75 -2.98
CA PHE A 7 6.60 -7.09 -2.07
C PHE A 7 7.49 -5.87 -1.79
N SER A 8 7.69 -5.58 -0.53
CA SER A 8 8.62 -4.54 -0.07
C SER A 8 10.02 -5.09 0.26
N ASN A 9 10.25 -6.40 0.07
CA ASN A 9 11.47 -7.09 0.47
C ASN A 9 11.80 -8.21 -0.51
N LEU A 10 13.02 -8.18 -1.06
CA LEU A 10 13.48 -9.16 -2.07
C LEU A 10 13.47 -10.59 -1.52
N LYS A 11 13.91 -10.80 -0.29
CA LYS A 11 13.97 -12.14 0.32
C LYS A 11 12.59 -12.82 0.35
N ARG A 12 11.51 -12.05 0.61
CA ARG A 12 10.14 -12.57 0.59
C ARG A 12 9.69 -12.91 -0.82
N LEU A 13 10.07 -12.09 -1.78
CA LEU A 13 9.79 -12.35 -3.19
C LEU A 13 10.52 -13.63 -3.67
N GLU A 14 11.79 -13.80 -3.33
CA GLU A 14 12.57 -15.01 -3.68
C GLU A 14 11.97 -16.27 -3.06
N GLN A 15 11.49 -16.22 -1.81
CA GLN A 15 10.80 -17.33 -1.19
C GLN A 15 9.54 -17.75 -1.96
N MET A 16 8.80 -16.77 -2.49
CA MET A 16 7.65 -17.05 -3.35
C MET A 16 8.10 -17.63 -4.70
N ASP A 17 9.10 -17.04 -5.34
CA ASP A 17 9.63 -17.50 -6.62
C ASP A 17 10.13 -18.95 -6.54
N ASP A 18 10.88 -19.28 -5.50
CA ASP A 18 11.35 -20.65 -5.26
C ASP A 18 10.18 -21.64 -5.13
N ALA A 19 9.09 -21.22 -4.45
CA ALA A 19 7.91 -22.06 -4.32
C ALA A 19 7.17 -22.24 -5.64
N LEU A 20 7.08 -21.19 -6.46
CA LEU A 20 6.41 -21.23 -7.76
C LEU A 20 7.08 -22.15 -8.79
N ARG A 21 8.31 -22.61 -8.53
CA ARG A 21 8.95 -23.67 -9.32
C ARG A 21 8.29 -25.03 -9.14
N TYR A 22 7.54 -25.21 -8.05
CA TYR A 22 6.90 -26.48 -7.68
C TYR A 22 5.38 -26.41 -7.65
N ILE A 23 4.81 -25.23 -7.65
CA ILE A 23 3.37 -24.98 -7.62
C ILE A 23 2.97 -24.00 -8.72
N ASP A 24 1.75 -24.14 -9.25
CA ASP A 24 1.17 -23.18 -10.20
C ASP A 24 0.92 -21.83 -9.52
N THR A 25 1.10 -20.74 -10.26
CA THR A 25 0.74 -19.36 -9.82
C THR A 25 -0.69 -19.24 -9.32
N LYS A 26 -1.60 -20.09 -9.81
CA LYS A 26 -2.98 -20.21 -9.32
C LYS A 26 -3.09 -20.68 -7.87
N ASN A 27 -2.02 -21.23 -7.32
CA ASN A 27 -1.97 -21.79 -5.96
C ASN A 27 -1.13 -20.93 -5.00
N ILE A 28 -0.87 -19.66 -5.34
CA ILE A 28 -0.11 -18.75 -4.45
C ILE A 28 -0.77 -18.64 -3.07
N SER A 29 -2.10 -18.58 -3.01
CA SER A 29 -2.83 -18.59 -1.73
C SER A 29 -2.49 -19.83 -0.89
N THR A 30 -2.45 -21.00 -1.51
CA THR A 30 -2.08 -22.27 -0.84
C THR A 30 -0.63 -22.25 -0.34
N PHE A 31 0.30 -21.70 -1.13
CA PHE A 31 1.68 -21.52 -0.70
C PHE A 31 1.78 -20.59 0.52
N LEU A 32 1.11 -19.46 0.50
CA LEU A 32 1.12 -18.52 1.60
C LEU A 32 0.51 -19.14 2.87
N PHE A 33 -0.56 -19.93 2.74
CA PHE A 33 -1.08 -20.75 3.85
C PHE A 33 -0.01 -21.72 4.38
N GLY A 34 0.64 -22.48 3.51
CA GLY A 34 1.71 -23.40 3.89
C GLY A 34 2.86 -22.70 4.61
N THR A 35 3.22 -21.51 4.18
CA THR A 35 4.27 -20.69 4.82
C THR A 35 3.90 -20.31 6.25
N ILE A 36 2.64 -19.96 6.50
CA ILE A 36 2.16 -19.61 7.84
C ILE A 36 2.22 -20.82 8.78
N PHE A 37 1.79 -21.98 8.32
CA PHE A 37 1.74 -23.18 9.15
C PHE A 37 3.09 -23.89 9.30
N SER A 38 4.04 -23.67 8.39
CA SER A 38 5.40 -24.23 8.51
C SER A 38 6.29 -23.41 9.43
N LEU A 39 5.91 -22.18 9.75
CA LEU A 39 6.60 -21.36 10.75
C LEU A 39 6.33 -21.97 12.14
N ASN A 40 7.39 -22.13 12.93
CA ASN A 40 7.30 -22.50 14.32
C ASN A 40 6.19 -21.68 15.00
N PRO A 41 5.20 -22.29 15.69
CA PRO A 41 4.09 -21.57 16.34
C PRO A 41 4.55 -20.49 17.34
N ASN A 42 5.81 -20.52 17.78
CA ASN A 42 6.42 -19.47 18.58
C ASN A 42 6.94 -18.27 17.74
N HIS A 43 6.90 -18.34 16.43
CA HIS A 43 7.31 -17.28 15.51
C HIS A 43 6.18 -16.97 14.52
N TYR A 44 4.97 -16.75 15.04
CA TYR A 44 3.86 -16.28 14.22
C TYR A 44 4.25 -14.96 13.55
N ASP A 45 4.32 -14.96 12.22
CA ASP A 45 4.54 -13.73 11.46
C ASP A 45 3.22 -12.96 11.39
N TYR A 46 2.99 -12.08 12.38
CA TYR A 46 1.81 -11.21 12.44
C TYR A 46 1.70 -10.25 11.24
N SER A 47 2.68 -10.25 10.35
CA SER A 47 2.61 -9.50 9.10
C SER A 47 1.72 -10.17 8.04
N ILE A 48 1.32 -11.44 8.26
CA ILE A 48 0.45 -12.15 7.33
C ILE A 48 -0.97 -12.13 7.88
N ASN A 49 -1.88 -11.74 7.02
CA ASN A 49 -3.29 -11.70 7.32
C ASN A 49 -3.97 -12.97 6.78
N LEU A 50 -4.45 -13.83 7.68
CA LEU A 50 -5.04 -15.12 7.32
C LEU A 50 -6.35 -15.01 6.57
N SER A 51 -7.20 -14.07 6.96
CA SER A 51 -8.52 -13.90 6.34
C SER A 51 -8.38 -13.43 4.89
N SER A 52 -7.36 -12.61 4.62
CA SER A 52 -7.10 -12.14 3.25
C SER A 52 -6.70 -13.27 2.29
N LEU A 53 -6.12 -14.35 2.80
CA LEU A 53 -5.80 -15.53 1.97
C LEU A 53 -7.03 -16.26 1.50
N THR A 54 -8.09 -16.31 2.30
CA THR A 54 -9.38 -16.88 1.89
C THR A 54 -9.97 -16.05 0.74
N TRP A 55 -9.88 -14.73 0.82
CA TRP A 55 -10.32 -13.83 -0.23
C TRP A 55 -9.49 -13.99 -1.50
N LEU A 56 -8.17 -14.04 -1.38
CA LEU A 56 -7.28 -14.27 -2.50
C LEU A 56 -7.62 -15.59 -3.20
N HIS A 57 -7.85 -16.65 -2.44
CA HIS A 57 -8.24 -17.94 -2.98
C HIS A 57 -9.55 -17.83 -3.79
N SER A 58 -10.56 -17.18 -3.23
CA SER A 58 -11.85 -16.96 -3.92
C SER A 58 -11.70 -16.16 -5.22
N ILE A 59 -10.81 -15.16 -5.25
CA ILE A 59 -10.51 -14.36 -6.43
C ILE A 59 -9.86 -15.24 -7.50
N GLN A 60 -8.90 -16.11 -7.11
CA GLN A 60 -8.23 -17.03 -8.01
C GLN A 60 -9.18 -18.10 -8.54
N GLU A 61 -10.08 -18.65 -7.71
CA GLU A 61 -11.13 -19.57 -8.16
C GLU A 61 -12.11 -18.92 -9.15
N ALA A 62 -12.34 -17.61 -9.03
CA ALA A 62 -13.13 -16.85 -10.00
C ALA A 62 -12.38 -16.60 -11.33
N GLY A 63 -11.16 -17.11 -11.49
CA GLY A 63 -10.38 -17.05 -12.71
C GLY A 63 -9.47 -15.84 -12.86
N TYR A 64 -9.20 -15.09 -11.78
CA TYR A 64 -8.25 -14.00 -11.79
C TYR A 64 -6.89 -14.47 -11.28
N ASP A 65 -5.89 -14.39 -12.13
CA ASP A 65 -4.50 -14.71 -11.80
C ASP A 65 -3.67 -13.45 -11.65
N PHE A 66 -2.57 -13.55 -10.89
CA PHE A 66 -1.59 -12.48 -10.82
C PHE A 66 -0.98 -12.20 -12.20
N SER A 67 -0.92 -10.91 -12.53
CA SER A 67 -0.38 -10.44 -13.81
C SER A 67 0.61 -9.27 -13.63
N ARG A 68 0.86 -8.86 -12.38
CA ARG A 68 1.74 -7.73 -12.08
C ARG A 68 2.44 -7.90 -10.74
N LEU A 69 3.72 -7.55 -10.71
CA LEU A 69 4.51 -7.39 -9.50
C LEU A 69 4.71 -5.90 -9.18
N TYR A 70 4.27 -5.50 -7.99
CA TYR A 70 4.68 -4.27 -7.34
C TYR A 70 5.90 -4.56 -6.48
N PHE A 71 6.97 -3.80 -6.65
CA PHE A 71 8.18 -3.98 -5.85
C PHE A 71 8.81 -2.65 -5.46
N GLY A 72 9.17 -2.51 -4.20
CA GLY A 72 9.81 -1.31 -3.64
C GLY A 72 9.37 -1.05 -2.21
N GLN A 73 9.60 0.17 -1.72
CA GLN A 73 9.35 0.50 -0.32
C GLN A 73 8.71 1.88 -0.19
N GLU A 74 7.50 1.96 0.40
CA GLU A 74 6.76 3.22 0.51
C GLU A 74 7.15 4.07 1.73
N PHE A 75 7.49 3.45 2.87
CA PHE A 75 7.42 4.12 4.16
C PHE A 75 8.77 4.42 4.82
N CYS A 76 9.85 3.74 4.44
CA CYS A 76 11.15 3.90 5.09
C CYS A 76 12.31 3.94 4.09
N GLN A 77 12.98 5.09 3.99
CA GLN A 77 14.11 5.25 3.05
C GLN A 77 15.32 4.33 3.34
N ASN A 78 15.45 3.80 4.58
CA ASN A 78 16.50 2.83 4.92
C ASN A 78 16.23 1.42 4.37
N LEU A 79 15.02 1.21 3.84
CA LEU A 79 14.57 -0.05 3.24
C LEU A 79 14.36 0.06 1.73
N ILE A 80 14.66 1.21 1.11
CA ILE A 80 14.65 1.33 -0.34
C ILE A 80 15.57 0.24 -0.91
N PRO A 81 15.09 -0.59 -1.85
CA PRO A 81 15.90 -1.63 -2.45
C PRO A 81 17.11 -1.02 -3.18
N SER A 82 18.22 -1.76 -3.20
CA SER A 82 19.35 -1.42 -4.06
C SER A 82 18.98 -1.63 -5.54
N PRO A 83 19.72 -1.02 -6.47
CA PRO A 83 19.52 -1.26 -7.90
C PRO A 83 19.60 -2.74 -8.30
N ASP A 84 20.47 -3.52 -7.66
CA ASP A 84 20.59 -4.96 -7.93
C ASP A 84 19.39 -5.75 -7.41
N GLU A 85 18.86 -5.40 -6.23
CA GLU A 85 17.63 -6.00 -5.70
C GLU A 85 16.42 -5.68 -6.60
N LEU A 86 16.37 -4.46 -7.13
CA LEU A 86 15.32 -4.04 -8.07
C LEU A 86 15.41 -4.83 -9.38
N GLU A 87 16.61 -4.99 -9.92
CA GLU A 87 16.86 -5.78 -11.11
C GLU A 87 16.45 -7.24 -10.93
N GLN A 88 16.79 -7.85 -9.80
CA GLN A 88 16.39 -9.22 -9.47
C GLN A 88 14.86 -9.35 -9.41
N ALA A 89 14.17 -8.43 -8.74
CA ALA A 89 12.72 -8.43 -8.69
C ALA A 89 12.08 -8.28 -10.09
N TYR A 90 12.66 -7.44 -10.94
CA TYR A 90 12.23 -7.31 -12.32
C TYR A 90 12.37 -8.63 -13.09
N TYR A 91 13.48 -9.33 -12.96
CA TYR A 91 13.66 -10.62 -13.62
C TYR A 91 12.68 -11.69 -13.13
N VAL A 92 12.35 -11.72 -11.84
CA VAL A 92 11.28 -12.60 -11.32
C VAL A 92 9.96 -12.29 -12.03
N SER A 93 9.58 -11.01 -12.14
CA SER A 93 8.35 -10.65 -12.84
C SER A 93 8.36 -11.10 -14.31
N LYS A 94 9.50 -10.98 -14.98
CA LYS A 94 9.65 -11.42 -16.38
C LYS A 94 9.55 -12.93 -16.54
N GLN A 95 10.14 -13.71 -15.64
CA GLN A 95 10.05 -15.17 -15.64
C GLN A 95 8.61 -15.65 -15.45
N LEU A 96 7.84 -14.93 -14.62
CA LEU A 96 6.42 -15.21 -14.38
C LEU A 96 5.50 -14.68 -15.50
N GLY A 97 6.03 -13.92 -16.46
CA GLY A 97 5.23 -13.26 -17.51
C GLY A 97 4.39 -12.09 -16.98
N TRP A 98 4.75 -11.51 -15.84
CA TRP A 98 4.03 -10.41 -15.21
C TRP A 98 4.57 -9.05 -15.63
N ASN A 99 3.69 -8.06 -15.58
CA ASN A 99 4.08 -6.66 -15.63
C ASN A 99 4.82 -6.27 -14.35
N PHE A 100 5.60 -5.18 -14.40
CA PHE A 100 6.37 -4.70 -13.26
C PHE A 100 5.99 -3.26 -12.92
N THR A 101 5.88 -2.95 -11.62
CA THR A 101 5.65 -1.61 -11.09
C THR A 101 6.68 -1.34 -10.00
N TYR A 102 7.48 -0.29 -10.17
CA TYR A 102 8.40 0.16 -9.13
C TYR A 102 7.68 1.08 -8.15
N VAL A 103 7.75 0.76 -6.86
CA VAL A 103 7.12 1.54 -5.79
C VAL A 103 8.17 2.41 -5.11
N THR A 104 8.06 3.74 -5.28
CA THR A 104 8.97 4.69 -4.64
C THR A 104 8.55 5.01 -3.21
N ASN A 105 9.50 5.50 -2.43
CA ASN A 105 9.28 5.85 -1.04
C ASN A 105 8.71 7.28 -0.89
N GLY A 106 7.97 7.51 0.19
CA GLY A 106 7.63 8.84 0.68
C GLY A 106 8.55 9.30 1.81
N TYR A 107 8.45 10.58 2.19
CA TYR A 107 9.21 11.17 3.29
C TYR A 107 10.73 11.10 3.13
N LEU A 108 11.24 11.35 1.93
CA LEU A 108 12.64 11.23 1.56
C LEU A 108 13.50 12.40 2.06
N THR A 109 14.78 12.11 2.23
CA THR A 109 15.88 13.09 2.27
C THR A 109 16.58 13.11 0.91
N GLU A 110 17.57 13.97 0.73
CA GLU A 110 18.40 13.98 -0.49
C GLU A 110 19.06 12.62 -0.74
N GLU A 111 19.61 11.99 0.31
CA GLU A 111 20.14 10.62 0.19
C GLU A 111 19.07 9.61 -0.30
N GLY A 112 17.84 9.77 0.16
CA GLY A 112 16.72 8.94 -0.31
C GLY A 112 16.43 9.17 -1.79
N HIS A 113 16.45 10.42 -2.25
CA HIS A 113 16.29 10.78 -3.65
C HIS A 113 17.41 10.21 -4.52
N ASP A 114 18.65 10.20 -4.05
CA ASP A 114 19.78 9.60 -4.78
C ASP A 114 19.58 8.08 -4.97
N LYS A 115 19.03 7.38 -3.97
CA LYS A 115 18.67 5.97 -4.11
C LYS A 115 17.57 5.76 -5.15
N ILE A 116 16.57 6.65 -5.18
CA ILE A 116 15.50 6.60 -6.20
C ILE A 116 16.07 6.84 -7.61
N ARG A 117 16.96 7.84 -7.78
CA ARG A 117 17.66 8.08 -9.06
C ARG A 117 18.40 6.84 -9.52
N ALA A 118 19.21 6.23 -8.62
CA ALA A 118 19.96 5.02 -8.95
C ALA A 118 19.07 3.87 -9.40
N ASN A 119 17.90 3.72 -8.76
CA ASN A 119 16.90 2.71 -9.14
C ASN A 119 16.28 3.01 -10.51
N ILE A 120 15.90 4.26 -10.79
CA ILE A 120 15.34 4.65 -12.09
C ILE A 120 16.38 4.45 -13.20
N GLU A 121 17.65 4.81 -12.99
CA GLU A 121 18.72 4.55 -13.95
C GLU A 121 18.93 3.05 -14.21
N LYS A 122 18.90 2.22 -13.17
CA LYS A 122 18.96 0.76 -13.33
C LYS A 122 17.79 0.26 -14.18
N MET A 123 16.62 0.78 -13.94
CA MET A 123 15.41 0.42 -14.70
C MET A 123 15.56 0.79 -16.18
N LYS A 124 16.13 1.94 -16.52
CA LYS A 124 16.44 2.34 -17.91
C LYS A 124 17.47 1.39 -18.52
N GLU A 125 18.53 1.06 -17.78
CA GLU A 125 19.59 0.16 -18.22
C GLU A 125 19.03 -1.21 -18.64
N ILE A 126 18.16 -1.80 -17.82
CA ILE A 126 17.55 -3.10 -18.11
C ILE A 126 16.34 -3.01 -19.05
N ARG A 127 16.06 -1.83 -19.59
CA ARG A 127 14.94 -1.57 -20.51
C ARG A 127 13.60 -2.08 -19.97
N ALA A 128 13.43 -1.96 -18.68
CA ALA A 128 12.16 -2.30 -18.07
C ALA A 128 11.11 -1.31 -18.56
N ASN A 129 10.07 -1.78 -19.24
CA ASN A 129 8.93 -0.95 -19.60
C ASN A 129 8.07 -0.77 -18.35
N GLN A 130 7.95 0.47 -17.78
CA GLN A 130 7.67 0.57 -16.37
C GLN A 130 6.60 1.56 -16.02
N GLU A 131 5.82 1.09 -15.08
CA GLU A 131 4.98 1.91 -14.25
C GLU A 131 5.72 2.23 -12.94
N VAL A 132 5.59 3.47 -12.47
CA VAL A 132 6.23 3.95 -11.23
C VAL A 132 5.18 4.53 -10.31
N VAL A 133 5.07 3.98 -9.09
CA VAL A 133 4.27 4.60 -8.03
C VAL A 133 5.08 5.71 -7.39
N VAL A 134 4.55 6.93 -7.44
CA VAL A 134 5.19 8.13 -6.89
C VAL A 134 4.54 8.48 -5.56
N ASN A 135 5.33 8.42 -4.50
CA ASN A 135 4.90 8.66 -3.12
C ASN A 135 5.51 9.93 -2.50
N ASP A 136 6.28 10.71 -3.26
CA ASP A 136 6.97 11.91 -2.78
C ASP A 136 7.03 12.99 -3.88
N TRP A 137 6.77 14.26 -3.51
CA TRP A 137 6.80 15.38 -4.46
C TRP A 137 8.20 15.69 -5.00
N GLY A 138 9.24 15.44 -4.21
CA GLY A 138 10.63 15.55 -4.68
C GLY A 138 10.92 14.51 -5.76
N THR A 139 10.45 13.29 -5.58
CA THR A 139 10.52 12.23 -6.62
C THR A 139 9.79 12.63 -7.90
N LEU A 140 8.59 13.24 -7.79
CA LEU A 140 7.89 13.77 -8.96
C LEU A 140 8.72 14.82 -9.69
N ASN A 141 9.32 15.75 -8.94
CA ASN A 141 10.19 16.79 -9.52
C ASN A 141 11.41 16.20 -10.22
N ILE A 142 12.02 15.16 -9.66
CA ILE A 142 13.13 14.41 -10.29
C ILE A 142 12.65 13.78 -11.61
N ILE A 143 11.51 13.09 -11.60
CA ILE A 143 10.97 12.46 -12.81
C ILE A 143 10.72 13.52 -13.90
N HIS A 144 10.10 14.63 -13.55
CA HIS A 144 9.82 15.69 -14.50
C HIS A 144 11.07 16.27 -15.18
N ASN A 145 12.13 16.47 -14.41
CA ASN A 145 13.34 17.14 -14.89
C ASN A 145 14.38 16.20 -15.48
N GLU A 146 14.48 14.97 -14.95
CA GLU A 146 15.57 14.06 -15.26
C GLU A 146 15.10 12.83 -16.07
N TYR A 147 13.80 12.44 -15.97
CA TYR A 147 13.25 11.21 -16.56
C TYR A 147 11.90 11.44 -17.27
N PRO A 148 11.80 12.36 -18.22
CA PRO A 148 10.51 12.70 -18.86
C PRO A 148 9.87 11.54 -19.61
N GLU A 149 10.61 10.48 -19.93
CA GLU A 149 10.08 9.25 -20.52
C GLU A 149 9.14 8.46 -19.61
N LEU A 150 9.16 8.73 -18.29
CA LEU A 150 8.24 8.12 -17.34
C LEU A 150 6.91 8.85 -17.22
N LEU A 151 6.79 10.06 -17.83
CA LEU A 151 5.53 10.79 -17.84
C LEU A 151 4.47 9.97 -18.60
N GLY A 152 3.27 9.85 -18.03
CA GLY A 152 2.21 8.98 -18.56
C GLY A 152 2.28 7.52 -18.09
N HIS A 153 3.33 7.16 -17.35
CA HIS A 153 3.49 5.85 -16.71
C HIS A 153 3.52 5.95 -15.17
N MET A 154 3.06 7.07 -14.65
CA MET A 154 3.07 7.33 -13.19
C MET A 154 1.73 6.99 -12.56
N VAL A 155 1.84 6.36 -11.38
CA VAL A 155 0.75 6.10 -10.45
C VAL A 155 0.87 7.07 -9.29
N LEU A 156 -0.19 7.80 -8.96
CA LEU A 156 -0.26 8.60 -7.74
C LEU A 156 -0.35 7.66 -6.56
N GLY A 157 0.72 7.57 -5.78
CA GLY A 157 0.80 6.66 -4.65
C GLY A 157 -0.11 7.08 -3.47
N ARG A 158 -0.44 6.13 -2.64
CA ARG A 158 -1.38 6.31 -1.52
C ARG A 158 -0.89 7.29 -0.45
N ILE A 159 0.41 7.61 -0.38
CA ILE A 159 0.95 8.63 0.54
C ILE A 159 0.62 10.05 0.05
N LEU A 160 0.68 10.31 -1.25
CA LEU A 160 0.38 11.62 -1.84
C LEU A 160 -1.12 11.89 -1.98
N ASN A 161 -1.94 10.84 -1.90
CA ASN A 161 -3.37 10.96 -2.00
C ASN A 161 -4.00 10.85 -0.61
N LYS A 162 -4.45 11.99 -0.04
CA LYS A 162 -5.10 11.99 1.27
C LYS A 162 -6.39 11.17 1.20
N GLN A 163 -6.49 10.20 2.08
CA GLN A 163 -7.66 9.33 2.26
C GLN A 163 -7.88 9.13 3.75
N THR A 164 -9.13 9.14 4.21
CA THR A 164 -9.47 8.79 5.59
C THR A 164 -9.49 7.27 5.69
N ARG A 165 -8.55 6.70 6.44
CA ARG A 165 -8.29 5.25 6.51
C ARG A 165 -8.82 4.60 7.78
N LEU A 166 -9.15 5.40 8.79
CA LEU A 166 -9.67 4.91 10.05
C LEU A 166 -11.12 4.52 9.90
N ASN A 167 -11.47 3.37 10.46
CA ASN A 167 -12.86 3.00 10.68
C ASN A 167 -13.45 3.79 11.85
N LEU A 168 -13.82 5.04 11.62
CA LEU A 168 -14.53 5.86 12.60
C LEU A 168 -16.00 5.42 12.77
N PHE A 169 -16.49 4.52 11.91
CA PHE A 169 -17.89 4.07 11.82
C PHE A 169 -17.96 2.55 11.63
N ALA A 170 -17.25 1.80 12.49
CA ALA A 170 -17.17 0.33 12.41
C ALA A 170 -18.54 -0.36 12.29
N HIS A 171 -19.58 0.29 12.80
CA HIS A 171 -20.94 -0.19 12.63
C HIS A 171 -21.76 0.87 11.93
N ALA A 172 -22.15 0.64 10.69
CA ALA A 172 -22.97 1.54 9.86
C ALA A 172 -24.30 1.99 10.51
N GLY A 173 -24.65 1.43 11.68
CA GLY A 173 -25.78 1.85 12.52
C GLY A 173 -25.41 2.64 13.77
N GLN A 174 -24.12 2.76 14.10
CA GLN A 174 -23.63 3.37 15.37
C GLN A 174 -22.72 4.56 15.15
N VAL A 175 -23.05 5.44 14.22
CA VAL A 175 -22.37 6.74 14.17
C VAL A 175 -22.67 7.46 15.49
N PRO A 176 -21.68 7.78 16.33
CA PRO A 176 -21.93 8.50 17.56
C PRO A 176 -22.64 9.81 17.25
N PRO A 177 -23.64 10.20 18.04
CA PRO A 177 -24.33 11.45 17.82
C PRO A 177 -23.32 12.58 17.94
N VAL A 178 -23.16 13.34 16.86
CA VAL A 178 -22.38 14.57 16.92
C VAL A 178 -23.26 15.63 17.55
N HIS A 179 -22.99 15.92 18.82
CA HIS A 179 -23.62 17.06 19.50
C HIS A 179 -22.99 18.35 18.97
N MET A 180 -23.54 18.87 17.89
CA MET A 180 -23.23 20.24 17.45
C MET A 180 -24.22 21.17 18.13
N SER A 181 -23.80 21.76 19.26
CA SER A 181 -24.62 22.79 19.93
C SER A 181 -24.79 24.01 19.01
N GLY A 182 -26.04 24.37 18.71
CA GLY A 182 -26.37 25.59 18.00
C GLY A 182 -26.66 25.47 16.51
N ILE A 183 -26.72 24.25 15.96
CA ILE A 183 -27.11 24.01 14.57
C ILE A 183 -28.46 23.26 14.55
N ASP A 184 -29.46 23.89 14.00
CA ASP A 184 -30.82 23.34 13.84
C ASP A 184 -30.91 22.51 12.54
N THR A 185 -30.03 21.52 12.40
CA THR A 185 -30.00 20.58 11.25
C THR A 185 -30.42 19.19 11.70
N PRO A 186 -31.22 18.48 10.92
CA PRO A 186 -31.55 17.10 11.22
C PRO A 186 -30.30 16.23 11.40
N GLU A 187 -30.24 15.45 12.45
CA GLU A 187 -29.11 14.57 12.78
C GLU A 187 -28.67 13.70 11.60
N LYS A 188 -29.62 13.28 10.78
CA LYS A 188 -29.37 12.49 9.56
C LYS A 188 -28.54 13.25 8.54
N ASP A 189 -28.77 14.54 8.35
CA ASP A 189 -28.06 15.35 7.35
C ASP A 189 -26.62 15.62 7.79
N ILE A 190 -26.42 15.82 9.09
CA ILE A 190 -25.07 15.97 9.66
C ILE A 190 -24.25 14.69 9.47
N ARG A 191 -24.84 13.52 9.75
CA ARG A 191 -24.19 12.23 9.58
C ARG A 191 -23.83 11.95 8.12
N LEU A 192 -24.75 12.27 7.20
CA LEU A 192 -24.50 12.13 5.77
C LEU A 192 -23.38 13.06 5.30
N ALA A 193 -23.37 14.31 5.75
CA ALA A 193 -22.31 15.27 5.42
C ALA A 193 -20.95 14.80 5.94
N GLN A 194 -20.89 14.26 7.16
CA GLN A 194 -19.66 13.69 7.72
C GLN A 194 -19.19 12.47 6.94
N LEU A 195 -20.09 11.54 6.62
CA LEU A 195 -19.77 10.36 5.82
C LEU A 195 -19.20 10.78 4.46
N ASN A 196 -19.81 11.75 3.80
CA ASN A 196 -19.31 12.27 2.53
C ASN A 196 -17.92 12.90 2.68
N ALA A 197 -17.69 13.68 3.73
CA ALA A 197 -16.37 14.26 4.01
C ALA A 197 -15.28 13.19 4.24
N PHE A 198 -15.63 12.05 4.84
CA PHE A 198 -14.69 10.94 5.02
C PHE A 198 -14.48 10.10 3.76
N ARG A 199 -15.39 10.19 2.80
CA ARG A 199 -15.27 9.52 1.50
C ARG A 199 -14.52 10.35 0.47
N ASP A 200 -14.29 11.63 0.76
CA ASP A 200 -13.49 12.51 -0.09
C ASP A 200 -12.00 12.19 0.02
N ILE A 201 -11.32 12.26 -1.10
CA ILE A 201 -9.88 12.07 -1.25
C ILE A 201 -9.25 13.25 -1.99
N SER A 202 -7.92 13.35 -2.03
CA SER A 202 -7.28 14.50 -2.68
C SER A 202 -7.73 14.70 -4.13
N VAL A 203 -7.86 13.62 -4.91
CA VAL A 203 -8.30 13.70 -6.31
C VAL A 203 -9.78 14.05 -6.49
N SER A 204 -10.58 14.09 -5.43
CA SER A 204 -11.94 14.63 -5.47
C SER A 204 -11.97 16.15 -5.65
N ASN A 205 -10.87 16.85 -5.34
CA ASN A 205 -10.72 18.28 -5.62
C ASN A 205 -10.39 18.50 -7.10
N PRO A 206 -11.22 19.25 -7.86
CA PRO A 206 -11.03 19.44 -9.30
C PRO A 206 -9.70 20.11 -9.66
N ASP A 207 -9.21 21.04 -8.86
CA ASP A 207 -7.94 21.72 -9.12
C ASP A 207 -6.76 20.78 -8.91
N TYR A 208 -6.77 20.01 -7.81
CA TYR A 208 -5.77 18.99 -7.57
C TYR A 208 -5.77 17.91 -8.67
N LEU A 209 -6.95 17.42 -9.06
CA LEU A 209 -7.09 16.44 -10.14
C LEU A 209 -6.53 16.97 -11.46
N ARG A 210 -6.79 18.24 -11.80
CA ARG A 210 -6.24 18.86 -13.01
C ARG A 210 -4.71 18.87 -12.98
N GLU A 211 -4.11 19.28 -11.86
CA GLU A 211 -2.65 19.31 -11.71
C GLU A 211 -2.05 17.91 -11.78
N ILE A 212 -2.65 16.89 -11.11
CA ILE A 212 -2.19 15.50 -11.18
C ILE A 212 -2.16 15.00 -12.64
N LYS A 213 -3.20 15.29 -13.41
CA LYS A 213 -3.24 14.92 -14.83
C LYS A 213 -2.21 15.69 -15.67
N ASN A 214 -2.04 16.98 -15.42
CA ASN A 214 -1.04 17.80 -16.10
C ASN A 214 0.39 17.31 -15.83
N TRP A 215 0.65 16.76 -14.65
CA TRP A 215 1.92 16.14 -14.30
C TRP A 215 2.12 14.74 -14.87
N GLY A 216 1.13 14.20 -15.59
CA GLY A 216 1.24 12.94 -16.31
C GLY A 216 0.84 11.71 -15.50
N PHE A 217 0.14 11.86 -14.37
CA PHE A 217 -0.43 10.72 -13.68
C PHE A 217 -1.63 10.15 -14.45
N THR A 218 -1.65 8.84 -14.59
CA THR A 218 -2.71 8.09 -15.29
C THR A 218 -3.48 7.15 -14.34
N HIS A 219 -2.89 6.86 -13.20
CA HIS A 219 -3.41 5.95 -12.19
C HIS A 219 -3.38 6.59 -10.81
N VAL A 220 -4.21 6.10 -9.91
CA VAL A 220 -4.17 6.41 -8.48
C VAL A 220 -4.36 5.15 -7.66
N ASP A 221 -3.46 4.96 -6.71
CA ASP A 221 -3.52 3.87 -5.76
C ASP A 221 -4.17 4.32 -4.44
N LEU A 222 -5.05 3.49 -3.91
CA LEU A 222 -5.91 3.74 -2.77
C LEU A 222 -5.83 2.57 -1.78
N ASP A 223 -6.20 2.85 -0.54
CA ASP A 223 -6.45 1.80 0.44
C ASP A 223 -7.94 1.39 0.42
N MET A 224 -8.22 0.13 0.70
CA MET A 224 -9.59 -0.31 0.97
C MET A 224 -10.03 0.22 2.32
N THR A 225 -11.02 1.09 2.33
CA THR A 225 -11.54 1.70 3.55
C THR A 225 -13.03 1.36 3.78
N PRO A 226 -13.48 1.29 5.04
CA PRO A 226 -14.85 0.87 5.35
C PRO A 226 -15.93 1.78 4.76
N GLN A 227 -15.66 3.08 4.69
CA GLN A 227 -16.60 4.06 4.13
C GLN A 227 -16.54 4.11 2.60
N ALA A 228 -15.61 3.42 1.96
CA ALA A 228 -15.27 3.52 0.55
C ALA A 228 -14.88 4.96 0.12
N VAL A 229 -14.68 5.18 -1.16
CA VAL A 229 -14.38 6.49 -1.73
C VAL A 229 -15.58 6.96 -2.54
N ALA A 230 -15.93 8.24 -2.45
CA ALA A 230 -16.99 8.84 -3.27
C ALA A 230 -16.47 9.05 -4.69
N ARG A 231 -16.49 7.99 -5.48
CA ARG A 231 -16.04 8.00 -6.87
C ARG A 231 -17.13 8.56 -7.79
N PRO A 232 -16.85 9.53 -8.67
CA PRO A 232 -17.74 9.89 -9.76
C PRO A 232 -17.81 8.78 -10.83
N ASP A 233 -18.85 8.77 -11.65
CA ASP A 233 -19.08 7.73 -12.67
C ASP A 233 -17.93 7.61 -13.69
N ASP A 234 -17.28 8.73 -14.02
CA ASP A 234 -16.12 8.78 -14.91
C ASP A 234 -14.79 8.38 -14.25
N GLY A 235 -14.81 8.03 -12.94
CA GLY A 235 -13.63 7.63 -12.19
C GLY A 235 -12.53 8.67 -12.12
N TRP A 236 -12.85 9.96 -12.19
CA TRP A 236 -11.91 11.07 -12.38
C TRP A 236 -11.07 10.97 -13.66
N GLY A 237 -11.35 10.01 -14.55
CA GLY A 237 -10.51 9.68 -15.71
C GLY A 237 -9.11 9.18 -15.30
N LEU A 238 -9.00 8.52 -14.18
CA LEU A 238 -7.81 7.83 -13.67
C LEU A 238 -8.14 6.34 -13.49
N PHE A 239 -7.16 5.49 -13.68
CA PHE A 239 -7.25 4.07 -13.40
C PHE A 239 -7.06 3.83 -11.88
N LEU A 240 -7.95 3.07 -11.24
CA LEU A 240 -7.95 2.91 -9.79
C LEU A 240 -7.35 1.56 -9.37
N GLY A 241 -6.30 1.61 -8.54
CA GLY A 241 -5.74 0.49 -7.82
C GLY A 241 -6.14 0.53 -6.35
N TYR A 242 -6.44 -0.64 -5.75
CA TYR A 242 -6.72 -0.76 -4.32
C TYR A 242 -5.80 -1.77 -3.66
N TYR A 243 -5.10 -1.32 -2.62
CA TYR A 243 -4.29 -2.16 -1.74
C TYR A 243 -5.16 -2.91 -0.76
N PHE A 244 -4.84 -4.17 -0.52
CA PHE A 244 -5.43 -5.00 0.52
C PHE A 244 -4.43 -6.09 0.97
N PRO A 245 -4.48 -6.60 2.18
CA PRO A 245 -5.42 -6.27 3.26
C PRO A 245 -4.93 -5.15 4.18
N TRP A 246 -3.82 -4.49 3.90
CA TRP A 246 -3.22 -3.54 4.80
C TRP A 246 -3.48 -2.10 4.40
N ASN A 247 -4.17 -1.37 5.30
CA ASN A 247 -4.32 0.07 5.19
C ASN A 247 -3.29 0.76 6.08
N PHE A 248 -2.51 1.71 5.58
CA PHE A 248 -1.69 2.52 6.46
C PHE A 248 -2.53 3.65 7.08
N ILE A 249 -2.47 3.80 8.41
CA ILE A 249 -3.20 4.84 9.13
C ILE A 249 -2.39 6.13 9.18
N ALA A 250 -1.13 5.99 9.52
CA ALA A 250 -0.19 7.08 9.63
C ALA A 250 1.22 6.59 9.35
N ALA A 251 2.01 7.42 8.70
CA ALA A 251 3.42 7.20 8.49
C ALA A 251 4.19 8.49 8.83
N ALA A 252 5.43 8.34 9.29
CA ALA A 252 6.28 9.46 9.67
C ALA A 252 7.75 9.14 9.40
N ARG A 253 8.62 10.14 9.57
CA ARG A 253 10.08 9.92 9.52
C ARG A 253 10.64 9.37 10.83
N ASN A 254 9.92 9.49 11.92
CA ASN A 254 10.28 8.88 13.20
C ASN A 254 9.96 7.39 13.20
N CYS A 255 10.91 6.58 13.72
CA CYS A 255 10.77 5.13 13.78
C CYS A 255 10.71 4.62 15.23
N PRO A 256 9.50 4.43 15.80
CA PRO A 256 9.39 3.86 17.16
C PRO A 256 9.97 2.45 17.27
N THR A 257 9.87 1.64 16.21
CA THR A 257 10.39 0.26 16.21
C THR A 257 11.92 0.20 16.34
N ALA A 258 12.65 1.24 15.93
CA ALA A 258 14.10 1.31 16.08
C ALA A 258 14.54 1.23 17.56
N GLY A 259 13.67 1.65 18.49
CA GLY A 259 13.93 1.62 19.93
C GLY A 259 13.62 0.28 20.62
N VAL A 260 13.08 -0.71 19.92
CA VAL A 260 12.71 -2.01 20.51
C VAL A 260 13.93 -2.72 21.12
N LEU A 261 15.08 -2.63 20.49
CA LEU A 261 16.33 -3.24 20.93
C LEU A 261 17.26 -2.26 21.66
N ASP A 262 17.03 -0.98 21.53
CA ASP A 262 17.85 0.08 22.12
C ASP A 262 16.97 1.26 22.55
N PRO A 263 16.62 1.37 23.83
CA PRO A 263 15.74 2.44 24.33
C PRO A 263 16.24 3.85 24.04
N GLN A 264 17.54 4.06 23.83
CA GLN A 264 18.09 5.34 23.45
C GLN A 264 17.74 5.73 22.00
N ARG A 265 17.22 4.78 21.21
CA ARG A 265 16.85 4.93 19.81
C ARG A 265 15.34 4.99 19.58
N THR A 266 14.54 5.24 20.60
CA THR A 266 13.07 5.17 20.54
C THR A 266 12.44 6.08 19.49
N PHE A 267 13.10 7.14 19.06
CA PHE A 267 12.59 8.07 18.05
C PHE A 267 13.66 8.45 17.03
N ILE A 268 14.31 7.44 16.45
CA ILE A 268 15.29 7.69 15.40
C ILE A 268 14.59 8.13 14.12
N MET A 269 15.08 9.22 13.55
CA MET A 269 14.70 9.63 12.19
C MET A 269 15.22 8.64 11.16
N THR A 270 14.48 8.41 10.09
CA THR A 270 14.83 7.46 9.02
C THR A 270 16.03 7.88 8.19
N ASP A 271 16.54 9.11 8.34
CA ASP A 271 17.79 9.60 7.73
C ASP A 271 19.05 9.08 8.43
N LYS A 272 18.92 8.34 9.51
CA LYS A 272 20.05 7.77 10.24
C LYS A 272 20.09 6.25 10.11
N PRO A 273 21.30 5.65 10.05
CA PRO A 273 21.44 4.19 10.08
C PRO A 273 20.74 3.59 11.30
N CYS A 274 20.03 2.50 11.07
CA CYS A 274 19.34 1.76 12.13
C CYS A 274 19.59 0.25 11.98
N GLY A 275 19.36 -0.50 13.05
CA GLY A 275 19.50 -1.96 13.07
C GLY A 275 18.36 -2.72 12.36
N ARG A 276 17.48 -2.03 11.64
CA ARG A 276 16.33 -2.61 10.92
C ARG A 276 15.47 -3.52 11.80
N ALA A 277 15.27 -3.16 13.07
CA ALA A 277 14.46 -3.93 14.02
C ALA A 277 13.03 -4.22 13.51
N CYS A 278 12.50 -3.35 12.64
CA CYS A 278 11.21 -3.54 11.98
C CYS A 278 11.15 -4.77 11.05
N GLN A 279 12.28 -5.32 10.62
CA GLN A 279 12.30 -6.56 9.83
C GLN A 279 12.03 -7.80 10.70
N THR A 280 12.11 -7.66 12.02
CA THR A 280 11.96 -8.77 12.98
C THR A 280 10.78 -8.53 13.95
N TYR A 281 10.52 -7.27 14.31
CA TYR A 281 9.57 -6.93 15.37
C TYR A 281 8.43 -6.06 14.89
N ASN A 282 7.23 -6.37 15.37
CA ASN A 282 6.02 -5.54 15.30
C ASN A 282 5.61 -5.15 16.71
N CYS A 283 4.92 -4.02 16.83
CA CYS A 283 4.21 -3.64 18.06
C CYS A 283 2.71 -3.66 17.75
N SER A 284 1.98 -4.52 18.42
CA SER A 284 0.51 -4.53 18.34
C SER A 284 -0.05 -3.59 19.40
N ASN A 285 -0.87 -2.65 18.99
CA ASN A 285 -1.53 -1.69 19.86
C ASN A 285 -3.05 -1.86 19.78
N HIS A 286 -3.70 -2.13 20.91
CA HIS A 286 -5.14 -2.04 21.01
C HIS A 286 -5.51 -0.61 21.39
N LEU A 287 -5.88 0.19 20.41
CA LEU A 287 -6.43 1.49 20.67
C LEU A 287 -7.93 1.32 20.99
N LEU A 288 -8.37 1.77 22.17
CA LEU A 288 -9.76 1.64 22.65
C LEU A 288 -10.82 2.16 21.66
N GLN A 289 -10.41 2.96 20.70
CA GLN A 289 -11.27 3.56 19.68
C GLN A 289 -11.46 2.67 18.43
N PHE A 290 -10.70 1.57 18.32
CA PHE A 290 -10.72 0.68 17.16
C PHE A 290 -10.98 -0.75 17.63
N GLU A 291 -11.94 -1.40 17.01
CA GLU A 291 -12.23 -2.82 17.28
C GLU A 291 -11.10 -3.71 16.78
N GLN A 292 -10.38 -3.26 15.75
CA GLN A 292 -9.27 -3.98 15.18
C GLN A 292 -7.93 -3.53 15.78
N PRO A 293 -6.98 -4.45 15.95
CA PRO A 293 -5.65 -4.10 16.40
C PRO A 293 -4.96 -3.23 15.35
N VAL A 294 -4.32 -2.17 15.83
CA VAL A 294 -3.40 -1.35 15.05
C VAL A 294 -2.00 -1.91 15.21
N VAL A 295 -1.34 -2.21 14.11
CA VAL A 295 0.01 -2.75 14.08
C VAL A 295 0.99 -1.64 13.75
N GLN A 296 1.93 -1.37 14.66
CA GLN A 296 3.08 -0.51 14.42
C GLN A 296 4.24 -1.35 13.87
N ARG A 297 4.69 -1.03 12.67
CA ARG A 297 5.92 -1.59 12.12
C ARG A 297 6.75 -0.48 11.47
N GLY A 298 8.03 -0.39 11.87
CA GLY A 298 8.90 0.69 11.42
C GLY A 298 8.33 2.07 11.76
N THR A 299 8.16 2.88 10.75
CA THR A 299 7.65 4.25 10.81
C THR A 299 6.14 4.35 10.71
N THR A 300 5.43 3.22 10.52
CA THR A 300 4.06 3.22 10.03
C THR A 300 3.13 2.44 10.95
N LEU A 301 1.92 2.97 11.10
CA LEU A 301 0.78 2.31 11.73
C LEU A 301 -0.13 1.72 10.65
N PHE A 302 -0.48 0.46 10.80
CA PHE A 302 -1.37 -0.26 9.88
C PHE A 302 -2.60 -0.79 10.59
N CYS A 303 -3.70 -0.93 9.83
CA CYS A 303 -4.85 -1.74 10.21
C CYS A 303 -5.24 -2.67 9.06
N SER A 304 -5.98 -3.73 9.39
CA SER A 304 -6.50 -4.65 8.38
C SER A 304 -7.79 -4.12 7.74
N SER A 305 -8.00 -4.46 6.47
CA SER A 305 -9.26 -4.19 5.74
C SER A 305 -10.23 -5.38 5.73
N GLU A 306 -9.99 -6.42 6.55
CA GLU A 306 -10.75 -7.67 6.54
C GLU A 306 -12.27 -7.52 6.59
N ASP A 307 -12.77 -6.66 7.49
CA ASP A 307 -14.21 -6.57 7.76
C ASP A 307 -15.02 -5.93 6.62
N PHE A 308 -14.37 -5.33 5.63
CA PHE A 308 -15.07 -4.63 4.54
C PHE A 308 -14.60 -5.01 3.13
N ILE A 309 -13.71 -5.95 3.02
CA ILE A 309 -13.25 -6.54 1.74
C ILE A 309 -14.42 -7.02 0.88
N ASP A 310 -15.44 -7.63 1.50
CA ASP A 310 -16.66 -8.09 0.82
C ASP A 310 -17.33 -7.03 -0.04
N GLN A 311 -17.30 -5.79 0.38
CA GLN A 311 -17.94 -4.68 -0.34
C GLN A 311 -17.26 -4.43 -1.68
N TYR A 312 -15.94 -4.62 -1.73
CA TYR A 312 -15.15 -4.48 -2.95
C TYR A 312 -15.34 -5.68 -3.87
N PHE A 313 -15.26 -6.90 -3.36
CA PHE A 313 -15.41 -8.11 -4.17
C PHE A 313 -16.82 -8.39 -4.64
N SER A 314 -17.85 -7.91 -3.94
CA SER A 314 -19.24 -8.04 -4.40
C SER A 314 -19.58 -7.13 -5.59
N GLY A 315 -18.62 -6.39 -6.14
CA GLY A 315 -18.80 -5.46 -7.25
C GLY A 315 -19.54 -4.17 -6.88
N LYS A 316 -19.78 -3.93 -5.59
CA LYS A 316 -20.41 -2.68 -5.12
C LYS A 316 -19.49 -1.48 -5.23
N ILE A 317 -18.16 -1.72 -5.18
CA ILE A 317 -17.14 -0.70 -5.30
C ILE A 317 -16.31 -1.03 -6.54
N PRO A 318 -16.33 -0.19 -7.58
CA PRO A 318 -15.59 -0.44 -8.80
C PRO A 318 -14.09 -0.24 -8.56
N TYR A 319 -13.30 -1.13 -9.12
CA TYR A 319 -11.85 -1.08 -9.16
C TYR A 319 -11.35 -1.67 -10.47
N GLU A 320 -10.21 -1.21 -10.93
CA GLU A 320 -9.55 -1.73 -12.13
C GLU A 320 -8.38 -2.65 -11.75
N ARG A 321 -7.72 -2.38 -10.61
CA ARG A 321 -6.61 -3.19 -10.08
C ARG A 321 -6.80 -3.49 -8.61
N LEU A 322 -6.52 -4.73 -8.21
CA LEU A 322 -6.33 -5.15 -6.82
C LEU A 322 -4.86 -5.43 -6.56
N ILE A 323 -4.31 -4.86 -5.49
CA ILE A 323 -2.91 -4.98 -5.11
C ILE A 323 -2.85 -5.72 -3.78
N TYR A 324 -2.50 -7.00 -3.86
CA TYR A 324 -2.43 -7.85 -2.67
C TYR A 324 -1.09 -7.69 -1.97
N GLU A 325 -1.14 -7.41 -0.68
CA GLU A 325 0.00 -7.30 0.23
C GLU A 325 0.06 -8.56 1.11
N PRO A 326 0.84 -9.61 0.74
CA PRO A 326 0.92 -10.83 1.54
C PRO A 326 1.53 -10.60 2.91
N TYR A 327 2.34 -9.55 3.05
CA TYR A 327 3.02 -9.16 4.28
C TYR A 327 2.79 -7.68 4.55
N LEU A 328 2.93 -7.26 5.84
CA LEU A 328 3.03 -5.83 6.14
C LEU A 328 4.15 -5.18 5.30
N PRO A 329 3.88 -4.10 4.58
CA PRO A 329 4.77 -3.55 3.56
C PRO A 329 5.93 -2.71 4.14
N ILE A 330 6.62 -3.25 5.16
CA ILE A 330 7.84 -2.69 5.75
C ILE A 330 8.87 -3.80 6.02
#